data_761d10e71186dedc1600db5a94689986
#
_entry.id   761d10e71186dedc1600db5a94689986
#
_cell.length_a   1.000
_cell.length_b   1.000
_cell.length_c   1.000
_cell.angle_alpha   90.00
_cell.angle_beta   90.00
_cell.angle_gamma   90.00
#
_symmetry.space_group_name_H-M   'P 1'
#
loop_
_entity.id
_entity.type
_entity.pdbx_description
1 polymer ?
#
loop_
_entity_poly.entity_id
_entity_poly.type
_entity_poly.pdbx_seq_one_letter_code
_entity_poly.pdbx_strand_id
1 'polypeptide(L)'
;NKLFLKIGNPSNDVNGPLINFETTNGRFLRDNDFFNPDENIVVVISDPMGINITNEEGHEIIYYNDKENTNDYTIITEKFFYDKNSLTVGKIIIDNINSNQDLQFGIQAWDNANNPSERYINLKFINSKKFEIINAMNFPNPFSNQTEFTFEISNEAEVHIDIYTLQGKKIKILNPIFCQVGFNKINWDG
;
A
#
# COMPACT_ATOMS: atom_id res chain seq x y z
N ASN A 1 -18.01 42.24 13.61
CA ASN A 1 -17.36 40.98 13.93
C ASN A 1 -15.86 41.20 13.95
N LYS A 2 -15.23 41.08 15.12
CA LYS A 2 -13.76 41.04 15.22
C LYS A 2 -13.30 39.63 15.07
N LEU A 3 -12.53 39.35 14.01
CA LEU A 3 -11.80 38.11 13.83
C LEU A 3 -10.59 38.14 14.78
N PHE A 4 -10.53 37.24 15.72
CA PHE A 4 -9.34 37.06 16.57
C PHE A 4 -8.51 35.93 15.93
N LEU A 5 -7.40 36.29 15.30
CA LEU A 5 -6.34 35.35 14.92
C LEU A 5 -5.57 34.99 16.19
N LYS A 6 -5.66 33.76 16.64
CA LYS A 6 -4.81 33.24 17.70
C LYS A 6 -3.55 32.71 17.03
N ILE A 7 -2.46 33.43 17.14
CA ILE A 7 -1.14 32.92 16.73
C ILE A 7 -0.76 31.89 17.78
N GLY A 8 -0.78 30.59 17.37
CA GLY A 8 -0.24 29.51 18.20
C GLY A 8 1.29 29.59 18.29
N ASN A 9 1.88 28.85 19.21
CA ASN A 9 3.33 28.63 19.21
C ASN A 9 3.68 27.92 17.90
N PRO A 10 4.86 28.19 17.31
CA PRO A 10 5.32 27.46 16.14
C PRO A 10 5.33 25.95 16.46
N SER A 11 4.84 25.15 15.55
CA SER A 11 4.92 23.70 15.66
C SER A 11 6.39 23.26 15.72
N ASN A 12 6.73 22.35 16.64
CA ASN A 12 8.02 21.67 16.63
C ASN A 12 7.98 20.41 15.75
N ASP A 13 6.93 20.26 14.96
CA ASP A 13 6.80 19.15 14.04
C ASP A 13 7.79 19.29 12.89
N VAL A 14 8.57 18.24 12.68
CA VAL A 14 9.60 18.14 11.64
C VAL A 14 9.38 16.92 10.73
N ASN A 15 8.29 16.20 10.94
CA ASN A 15 7.94 15.01 10.17
C ASN A 15 6.82 15.36 9.19
N GLY A 16 7.00 15.01 7.94
CA GLY A 16 5.94 15.13 6.96
C GLY A 16 4.90 14.01 7.06
N PRO A 17 3.81 14.09 6.30
CA PRO A 17 2.69 13.18 6.40
C PRO A 17 3.05 11.73 6.08
N LEU A 18 2.41 10.80 6.78
CA LEU A 18 2.49 9.37 6.44
C LEU A 18 1.61 9.09 5.23
N ILE A 19 2.20 8.50 4.19
CA ILE A 19 1.52 8.12 2.96
C ILE A 19 1.43 6.59 2.90
N ASN A 20 0.24 6.03 2.72
CA ASN A 20 0.00 4.61 2.55
C ASN A 20 -0.84 4.35 1.30
N PHE A 21 -0.71 3.14 0.75
CA PHE A 21 -1.47 2.70 -0.41
C PHE A 21 -2.35 1.52 -0.04
N GLU A 22 -3.61 1.56 -0.46
CA GLU A 22 -4.60 0.51 -0.24
C GLU A 22 -5.40 0.27 -1.52
N THR A 23 -6.05 -0.87 -1.63
CA THR A 23 -7.13 -1.06 -2.60
C THR A 23 -8.45 -0.50 -2.05
N THR A 24 -9.45 -0.34 -2.91
CA THR A 24 -10.80 0.08 -2.46
C THR A 24 -11.43 -0.85 -1.43
N ASN A 25 -10.99 -2.11 -1.37
CA ASN A 25 -11.43 -3.09 -0.38
C ASN A 25 -10.66 -3.01 0.96
N GLY A 26 -9.74 -2.02 1.09
CA GLY A 26 -8.95 -1.81 2.30
C GLY A 26 -7.75 -2.75 2.46
N ARG A 27 -7.34 -3.46 1.41
CA ARG A 27 -6.11 -4.24 1.40
C ARG A 27 -4.92 -3.31 1.26
N PHE A 28 -4.00 -3.33 2.21
CA PHE A 28 -2.73 -2.61 2.11
C PHE A 28 -1.91 -3.11 0.92
N LEU A 29 -1.34 -2.17 0.17
CA LEU A 29 -0.43 -2.44 -0.93
C LEU A 29 1.01 -2.20 -0.47
N ARG A 30 1.86 -3.21 -0.67
CA ARG A 30 3.29 -3.18 -0.43
C ARG A 30 4.04 -3.09 -1.74
N ASP A 31 5.28 -2.70 -1.66
CA ASP A 31 6.16 -2.70 -2.82
C ASP A 31 6.26 -4.10 -3.43
N ASN A 32 6.10 -4.19 -4.75
CA ASN A 32 6.02 -5.41 -5.55
C ASN A 32 4.81 -6.33 -5.30
N ASP A 33 3.77 -5.87 -4.59
CA ASP A 33 2.51 -6.61 -4.49
C ASP A 33 1.84 -6.75 -5.85
N PHE A 34 1.07 -7.83 -5.98
CA PHE A 34 0.17 -7.98 -7.13
C PHE A 34 -1.00 -6.99 -7.04
N PHE A 35 -1.30 -6.36 -8.17
CA PHE A 35 -2.38 -5.40 -8.33
C PHE A 35 -3.28 -5.78 -9.51
N ASN A 36 -4.59 -5.78 -9.26
CA ASN A 36 -5.59 -5.94 -10.30
C ASN A 36 -5.96 -4.56 -10.86
N PRO A 37 -5.77 -4.29 -12.17
CA PRO A 37 -6.09 -3.00 -12.77
C PRO A 37 -7.58 -2.65 -12.77
N ASP A 38 -8.47 -3.62 -12.50
CA ASP A 38 -9.90 -3.37 -12.30
C ASP A 38 -10.21 -2.78 -10.91
N GLU A 39 -9.23 -2.76 -10.00
CA GLU A 39 -9.32 -2.10 -8.70
C GLU A 39 -8.75 -0.68 -8.76
N ASN A 40 -9.30 0.23 -7.95
CA ASN A 40 -8.69 1.54 -7.75
C ASN A 40 -7.68 1.49 -6.61
N ILE A 41 -6.65 2.32 -6.70
CA ILE A 41 -5.71 2.55 -5.61
C ILE A 41 -6.22 3.70 -4.75
N VAL A 42 -6.26 3.49 -3.46
CA VAL A 42 -6.56 4.52 -2.46
C VAL A 42 -5.25 4.94 -1.80
N VAL A 43 -4.88 6.19 -1.97
CA VAL A 43 -3.77 6.82 -1.25
C VAL A 43 -4.31 7.36 0.06
N VAL A 44 -3.86 6.83 1.18
CA VAL A 44 -4.21 7.32 2.53
C VAL A 44 -3.08 8.20 3.03
N ILE A 45 -3.41 9.45 3.34
CA ILE A 45 -2.44 10.43 3.84
C ILE A 45 -2.88 10.84 5.24
N SER A 46 -1.97 10.80 6.19
CA SER A 46 -2.27 11.14 7.57
C SER A 46 -1.15 11.91 8.24
N ASP A 47 -1.54 12.95 8.99
CA ASP A 47 -0.62 13.76 9.76
C ASP A 47 -1.31 14.40 10.98
N PRO A 48 -0.69 14.41 12.18
CA PRO A 48 -1.26 15.08 13.38
C PRO A 48 -1.54 16.56 13.21
N MET A 49 -0.75 17.26 12.37
CA MET A 49 -0.95 18.69 12.07
C MET A 49 -1.96 18.93 10.94
N GLY A 50 -2.43 17.84 10.29
CA GLY A 50 -3.28 17.89 9.11
C GLY A 50 -2.51 18.05 7.82
N ILE A 51 -3.17 17.83 6.70
CA ILE A 51 -2.58 17.83 5.37
C ILE A 51 -2.73 19.23 4.75
N ASN A 52 -1.66 19.73 4.15
CA ASN A 52 -1.69 20.99 3.41
C ASN A 52 -2.43 20.76 2.08
N ILE A 53 -3.56 21.42 1.92
CA ILE A 53 -4.42 21.36 0.73
C ILE A 53 -4.63 22.74 0.11
N THR A 54 -3.75 23.70 0.43
CA THR A 54 -3.88 25.08 -0.09
C THR A 54 -3.58 25.16 -1.58
N ASN A 55 -2.92 24.17 -2.14
CA ASN A 55 -2.48 24.13 -3.53
C ASN A 55 -1.54 25.30 -3.89
N GLU A 56 -0.79 25.82 -2.91
CA GLU A 56 0.25 26.81 -3.14
C GLU A 56 1.43 26.18 -3.88
N GLU A 57 2.04 26.94 -4.77
CA GLU A 57 3.19 26.51 -5.57
C GLU A 57 4.30 25.91 -4.69
N GLY A 58 4.65 24.65 -4.97
CA GLY A 58 5.65 23.89 -4.23
C GLY A 58 5.12 23.14 -3.01
N HIS A 59 3.82 23.25 -2.69
CA HIS A 59 3.18 22.56 -1.56
C HIS A 59 1.96 21.72 -2.00
N GLU A 60 1.85 21.45 -3.30
CA GLU A 60 0.75 20.64 -3.84
C GLU A 60 0.91 19.17 -3.47
N ILE A 61 -0.19 18.43 -3.48
CA ILE A 61 -0.15 16.99 -3.53
C ILE A 61 0.06 16.59 -4.99
N ILE A 62 1.16 15.90 -5.27
CA ILE A 62 1.54 15.53 -6.61
C ILE A 62 1.68 14.01 -6.79
N TYR A 63 1.38 13.58 -7.98
CA TYR A 63 1.52 12.23 -8.47
C TYR A 63 2.55 12.20 -9.59
N TYR A 64 3.49 11.28 -9.55
CA TYR A 64 4.44 11.05 -10.63
C TYR A 64 4.41 9.61 -11.12
N ASN A 65 4.61 9.45 -12.42
CA ASN A 65 4.68 8.13 -13.06
C ASN A 65 6.08 7.51 -13.01
N ASP A 66 7.12 8.31 -12.76
CA ASP A 66 8.51 7.86 -12.83
C ASP A 66 9.34 8.53 -11.72
N LYS A 67 10.04 7.72 -10.95
CA LYS A 67 10.93 8.18 -9.88
C LYS A 67 12.14 8.97 -10.40
N GLU A 68 12.62 8.62 -11.59
CA GLU A 68 13.82 9.24 -12.18
C GLU A 68 13.48 10.53 -12.94
N ASN A 69 12.21 10.72 -13.31
CA ASN A 69 11.72 11.91 -14.00
C ASN A 69 10.66 12.66 -13.19
N THR A 70 11.09 13.27 -12.10
CA THR A 70 10.21 14.05 -11.20
C THR A 70 9.66 15.34 -11.83
N ASN A 71 10.08 15.71 -13.05
CA ASN A 71 9.53 16.85 -13.80
C ASN A 71 8.20 16.51 -14.50
N ASP A 72 7.87 15.21 -14.66
CA ASP A 72 6.60 14.74 -15.22
C ASP A 72 5.66 14.35 -14.09
N TYR A 73 4.99 15.32 -13.51
CA TYR A 73 4.05 15.12 -12.42
C TYR A 73 2.66 15.69 -12.72
N THR A 74 1.69 15.21 -12.00
CA THR A 74 0.32 15.72 -12.03
C THR A 74 -0.07 16.21 -10.64
N ILE A 75 -0.58 17.44 -10.55
CA ILE A 75 -1.14 17.98 -9.31
C ILE A 75 -2.50 17.32 -9.07
N ILE A 76 -2.66 16.72 -7.90
CA ILE A 76 -3.85 15.97 -7.51
C ILE A 76 -4.47 16.48 -6.18
N THR A 77 -4.06 17.64 -5.70
CA THR A 77 -4.55 18.24 -4.44
C THR A 77 -6.07 18.30 -4.39
N GLU A 78 -6.72 18.66 -5.50
CA GLU A 78 -8.18 18.77 -5.57
C GLU A 78 -8.93 17.43 -5.45
N LYS A 79 -8.23 16.32 -5.64
CA LYS A 79 -8.78 14.97 -5.44
C LYS A 79 -8.74 14.52 -3.99
N PHE A 80 -8.04 15.24 -3.12
CA PHE A 80 -7.93 14.90 -1.71
C PHE A 80 -9.22 15.25 -0.96
N PHE A 81 -9.64 14.33 -0.10
CA PHE A 81 -10.74 14.56 0.83
C PHE A 81 -10.42 13.96 2.19
N TYR A 82 -10.77 14.66 3.26
CA TYR A 82 -10.62 14.15 4.62
C TYR A 82 -11.63 13.02 4.90
N ASP A 83 -11.22 12.04 5.69
CA ASP A 83 -12.12 11.03 6.21
C ASP A 83 -13.20 11.68 7.09
N LYS A 84 -14.36 11.05 7.17
CA LYS A 84 -15.49 11.56 7.97
C LYS A 84 -15.07 11.79 9.42
N ASN A 85 -15.27 13.03 9.88
CA ASN A 85 -14.90 13.50 11.24
C ASN A 85 -13.38 13.48 11.52
N SER A 86 -12.53 13.49 10.50
CA SER A 86 -11.08 13.63 10.65
C SER A 86 -10.60 14.97 10.11
N LEU A 87 -9.58 15.55 10.72
CA LEU A 87 -8.78 16.66 10.22
C LEU A 87 -7.32 16.27 10.02
N THR A 88 -7.01 15.01 10.29
CA THR A 88 -5.64 14.47 10.31
C THR A 88 -5.44 13.30 9.35
N VAL A 89 -6.52 12.74 8.81
CA VAL A 89 -6.48 11.61 7.87
C VAL A 89 -7.40 11.90 6.71
N GLY A 90 -6.92 11.69 5.50
CA GLY A 90 -7.71 11.81 4.29
C GLY A 90 -7.20 10.90 3.18
N LYS A 91 -7.87 10.95 2.03
CA LYS A 91 -7.68 9.99 0.94
C LYS A 91 -7.70 10.66 -0.42
N ILE A 92 -7.01 10.01 -1.35
CA ILE A 92 -7.13 10.26 -2.79
C ILE A 92 -7.44 8.92 -3.45
N ILE A 93 -8.38 8.90 -4.37
CA ILE A 93 -8.66 7.72 -5.19
C ILE A 93 -8.00 7.93 -6.54
N ILE A 94 -7.09 7.01 -6.89
CA ILE A 94 -6.48 6.93 -8.22
C ILE A 94 -7.27 5.89 -8.99
N ASP A 95 -8.04 6.35 -9.95
CA ASP A 95 -8.90 5.57 -10.82
C ASP A 95 -8.30 5.45 -12.23
N ASN A 96 -8.87 4.56 -13.04
CA ASN A 96 -8.51 4.37 -14.45
C ASN A 96 -7.02 4.03 -14.69
N ILE A 97 -6.45 3.19 -13.84
CA ILE A 97 -5.11 2.67 -14.02
C ILE A 97 -5.16 1.62 -15.14
N ASN A 98 -5.25 2.08 -16.38
CA ASN A 98 -5.22 1.23 -17.57
C ASN A 98 -3.76 0.79 -17.86
N SER A 99 -3.25 -0.14 -17.07
CA SER A 99 -1.93 -0.71 -17.30
C SER A 99 -2.01 -2.18 -17.66
N ASN A 100 -1.35 -2.56 -18.75
CA ASN A 100 -1.06 -3.96 -19.08
C ASN A 100 0.37 -4.34 -18.68
N GLN A 101 1.01 -3.52 -17.86
CA GLN A 101 2.39 -3.64 -17.43
C GLN A 101 2.49 -3.32 -15.93
N ASP A 102 3.59 -3.69 -15.32
CA ASP A 102 3.90 -3.30 -13.96
C ASP A 102 3.78 -1.79 -13.81
N LEU A 103 3.20 -1.37 -12.69
CA LEU A 103 2.94 0.01 -12.39
C LEU A 103 3.95 0.52 -11.36
N GLN A 104 4.54 1.67 -11.65
CA GLN A 104 5.37 2.39 -10.70
C GLN A 104 4.87 3.82 -10.61
N PHE A 105 4.66 4.32 -9.40
CA PHE A 105 4.32 5.71 -9.19
C PHE A 105 4.72 6.19 -7.79
N GLY A 106 4.77 7.50 -7.63
CA GLY A 106 5.03 8.18 -6.36
C GLY A 106 3.99 9.23 -6.04
N ILE A 107 3.83 9.48 -4.75
CA ILE A 107 3.02 10.57 -4.20
C ILE A 107 3.91 11.41 -3.30
N GLN A 108 3.86 12.73 -3.48
CA GLN A 108 4.39 13.70 -2.53
C GLN A 108 3.23 14.48 -1.92
N ALA A 109 3.32 14.73 -0.62
CA ALA A 109 2.36 15.57 0.10
C ALA A 109 3.07 16.37 1.20
N TRP A 110 2.42 17.42 1.68
CA TRP A 110 2.90 18.31 2.72
C TRP A 110 1.93 18.34 3.89
N ASP A 111 2.44 18.54 5.09
CA ASP A 111 1.61 18.83 6.26
C ASP A 111 1.36 20.36 6.40
N ASN A 112 0.57 20.76 7.39
CA ASN A 112 0.32 22.16 7.67
C ASN A 112 1.48 22.86 8.41
N ALA A 113 2.55 22.12 8.78
CA ALA A 113 3.80 22.68 9.30
C ALA A 113 4.86 22.85 8.20
N ASN A 114 4.52 22.57 6.92
CA ASN A 114 5.37 22.63 5.75
C ASN A 114 6.50 21.57 5.72
N ASN A 115 6.25 20.41 6.30
CA ASN A 115 7.14 19.27 6.13
C ASN A 115 6.65 18.39 4.97
N PRO A 116 7.52 18.02 4.02
CA PRO A 116 7.16 17.13 2.92
C PRO A 116 7.32 15.66 3.28
N SER A 117 6.55 14.82 2.65
CA SER A 117 6.80 13.38 2.54
C SER A 117 6.58 12.92 1.12
N GLU A 118 7.33 11.89 0.76
CA GLU A 118 7.26 11.24 -0.53
C GLU A 118 7.26 9.74 -0.36
N ARG A 119 6.43 9.05 -1.12
CA ARG A 119 6.41 7.59 -1.12
C ARG A 119 6.15 7.04 -2.51
N TYR A 120 7.03 6.15 -2.95
CA TYR A 120 6.91 5.38 -4.18
C TYR A 120 6.40 3.97 -3.91
N ILE A 121 5.78 3.39 -4.92
CA ILE A 121 5.36 1.98 -4.91
C ILE A 121 5.53 1.39 -6.31
N ASN A 122 6.01 0.15 -6.35
CA ASN A 122 6.00 -0.69 -7.54
C ASN A 122 4.92 -1.75 -7.34
N LEU A 123 4.07 -1.94 -8.33
CA LEU A 123 3.01 -2.94 -8.30
C LEU A 123 3.13 -3.83 -9.52
N LYS A 124 2.99 -5.13 -9.32
CA LYS A 124 3.02 -6.12 -10.39
C LYS A 124 1.64 -6.26 -11.00
N PHE A 125 1.58 -6.09 -12.31
CA PHE A 125 0.35 -6.27 -13.06
C PHE A 125 -0.12 -7.72 -13.02
N ILE A 126 -1.37 -7.93 -12.63
CA ILE A 126 -2.01 -9.24 -12.72
C ILE A 126 -2.48 -9.46 -14.15
N ASN A 127 -1.85 -10.41 -14.82
CA ASN A 127 -2.46 -11.00 -16.01
C ASN A 127 -3.50 -12.02 -15.54
N SER A 128 -4.78 -11.66 -15.54
CA SER A 128 -5.89 -12.52 -15.09
C SER A 128 -5.97 -13.89 -15.77
N LYS A 129 -5.20 -14.09 -16.84
CA LYS A 129 -5.13 -15.36 -17.59
C LYS A 129 -4.10 -16.34 -17.02
N LYS A 130 -3.21 -15.92 -16.11
CA LYS A 130 -2.13 -16.76 -15.57
C LYS A 130 -2.11 -16.66 -14.05
N PHE A 131 -2.39 -17.79 -13.38
CA PHE A 131 -2.20 -17.89 -11.93
C PHE A 131 -0.70 -17.99 -11.61
N GLU A 132 -0.22 -17.16 -10.69
CA GLU A 132 1.16 -17.16 -10.25
C GLU A 132 1.22 -17.24 -8.73
N ILE A 133 2.22 -17.97 -8.23
CA ILE A 133 2.62 -17.99 -6.82
C ILE A 133 4.07 -17.55 -6.79
N ILE A 134 4.36 -16.53 -5.98
CA ILE A 134 5.72 -16.03 -5.80
C ILE A 134 6.07 -15.93 -4.31
N ASN A 135 7.39 -15.81 -4.03
CA ASN A 135 7.93 -15.62 -2.69
C ASN A 135 7.45 -16.69 -1.68
N ALA A 136 7.16 -17.93 -2.17
CA ALA A 136 6.75 -19.01 -1.29
C ALA A 136 7.92 -19.48 -0.43
N MET A 137 7.77 -19.36 0.88
CA MET A 137 8.78 -19.78 1.87
C MET A 137 8.11 -20.16 3.19
N ASN A 138 8.86 -20.80 4.06
CA ASN A 138 8.47 -20.91 5.47
C ASN A 138 9.45 -20.14 6.36
N PHE A 139 8.92 -19.47 7.39
CA PHE A 139 9.71 -18.71 8.35
C PHE A 139 9.11 -18.84 9.76
N PRO A 140 9.96 -19.08 10.82
CA PRO A 140 11.39 -19.37 10.72
C PRO A 140 11.71 -20.70 10.03
N ASN A 141 12.91 -20.79 9.45
CA ASN A 141 13.46 -22.03 8.89
C ASN A 141 15.00 -22.06 9.14
N PRO A 142 15.55 -22.99 9.97
CA PRO A 142 14.82 -24.09 10.64
C PRO A 142 13.91 -23.59 11.77
N PHE A 143 12.91 -24.40 12.13
CA PHE A 143 12.01 -24.16 13.25
C PHE A 143 12.02 -25.34 14.22
N SER A 144 11.56 -25.13 15.46
CA SER A 144 11.46 -26.18 16.48
C SER A 144 10.03 -26.56 16.85
N ASN A 145 9.12 -25.58 16.95
CA ASN A 145 7.75 -25.82 17.38
C ASN A 145 6.73 -25.36 16.34
N GLN A 146 6.99 -24.25 15.65
CA GLN A 146 6.05 -23.66 14.69
C GLN A 146 6.80 -22.92 13.57
N THR A 147 6.15 -22.82 12.43
CA THR A 147 6.57 -21.99 11.31
C THR A 147 5.35 -21.41 10.59
N GLU A 148 5.55 -20.38 9.83
CA GLU A 148 4.52 -19.80 8.94
C GLU A 148 4.91 -20.05 7.50
N PHE A 149 4.02 -20.59 6.69
CA PHE A 149 4.16 -20.57 5.24
C PHE A 149 3.68 -19.21 4.72
N THR A 150 4.56 -18.49 4.07
CA THR A 150 4.27 -17.19 3.46
C THR A 150 4.42 -17.29 1.95
N PHE A 151 3.51 -16.67 1.22
CA PHE A 151 3.51 -16.65 -0.25
C PHE A 151 2.61 -15.52 -0.75
N GLU A 152 2.80 -15.17 -2.01
CA GLU A 152 1.92 -14.23 -2.71
C GLU A 152 1.26 -14.93 -3.89
N ILE A 153 -0.02 -14.62 -4.14
CA ILE A 153 -0.78 -15.16 -5.27
C ILE A 153 -1.39 -14.04 -6.10
N SER A 154 -1.40 -14.25 -7.42
CA SER A 154 -1.93 -13.28 -8.38
C SER A 154 -3.45 -13.22 -8.44
N ASN A 155 -4.14 -14.28 -8.07
CA ASN A 155 -5.60 -14.39 -8.09
C ASN A 155 -6.08 -15.08 -6.83
N GLU A 156 -7.30 -14.78 -6.40
CA GLU A 156 -7.94 -15.52 -5.30
C GLU A 156 -8.01 -17.00 -5.61
N ALA A 157 -7.67 -17.85 -4.63
CA ALA A 157 -7.67 -19.29 -4.79
C ALA A 157 -7.80 -20.02 -3.45
N GLU A 158 -8.32 -21.23 -3.51
CA GLU A 158 -8.17 -22.19 -2.43
C GLU A 158 -6.78 -22.82 -2.50
N VAL A 159 -5.99 -22.65 -1.44
CA VAL A 159 -4.60 -23.11 -1.36
C VAL A 159 -4.52 -24.36 -0.51
N HIS A 160 -3.83 -25.37 -1.04
CA HIS A 160 -3.52 -26.64 -0.39
C HIS A 160 -2.02 -26.72 -0.12
N ILE A 161 -1.63 -27.06 1.13
CA ILE A 161 -0.23 -27.25 1.49
C ILE A 161 -0.03 -28.69 1.96
N ASP A 162 0.78 -29.43 1.21
CA ASP A 162 1.22 -30.77 1.55
C ASP A 162 2.68 -30.75 1.97
N ILE A 163 3.00 -31.34 3.11
CA ILE A 163 4.34 -31.36 3.70
C ILE A 163 4.91 -32.77 3.56
N TYR A 164 6.15 -32.85 3.04
CA TYR A 164 6.83 -34.11 2.77
C TYR A 164 8.22 -34.13 3.43
N THR A 165 8.73 -35.32 3.75
CA THR A 165 10.17 -35.53 4.02
C THR A 165 10.98 -35.38 2.73
N LEU A 166 12.30 -35.23 2.85
CA LEU A 166 13.21 -35.24 1.70
C LEU A 166 13.15 -36.56 0.89
N GLN A 167 12.74 -37.66 1.50
CA GLN A 167 12.54 -38.95 0.84
C GLN A 167 11.14 -39.08 0.18
N GLY A 168 10.32 -38.02 0.18
CA GLY A 168 9.02 -38.01 -0.46
C GLY A 168 7.88 -38.63 0.38
N LYS A 169 8.12 -38.97 1.65
CA LYS A 169 7.03 -39.44 2.53
C LYS A 169 6.21 -38.24 3.01
N LYS A 170 4.90 -38.29 2.77
CA LYS A 170 3.97 -37.25 3.22
C LYS A 170 3.90 -37.25 4.75
N ILE A 171 4.07 -36.08 5.37
CA ILE A 171 4.03 -35.84 6.82
C ILE A 171 2.66 -35.31 7.22
N LYS A 172 2.19 -34.29 6.51
CA LYS A 172 0.99 -33.53 6.87
C LYS A 172 0.30 -32.98 5.64
N ILE A 173 -1.00 -32.85 5.71
CA ILE A 173 -1.83 -32.05 4.82
C ILE A 173 -2.46 -30.98 5.68
N LEU A 174 -2.24 -29.71 5.35
CA LEU A 174 -2.96 -28.61 5.99
C LEU A 174 -4.35 -28.49 5.37
N ASN A 175 -5.32 -28.07 6.18
CA ASN A 175 -6.67 -27.85 5.67
C ASN A 175 -6.64 -26.78 4.57
N PRO A 176 -7.40 -26.97 3.50
CA PRO A 176 -7.52 -25.95 2.45
C PRO A 176 -7.98 -24.62 3.02
N ILE A 177 -7.34 -23.54 2.57
CA ILE A 177 -7.65 -22.18 3.00
C ILE A 177 -7.88 -21.31 1.77
N PHE A 178 -8.98 -20.56 1.77
CA PHE A 178 -9.22 -19.55 0.73
C PHE A 178 -8.31 -18.36 0.97
N CYS A 179 -7.45 -18.06 0.00
CA CYS A 179 -6.45 -17.01 0.04
C CYS A 179 -6.83 -15.87 -0.90
N GLN A 180 -6.55 -14.64 -0.48
CA GLN A 180 -6.78 -13.43 -1.27
C GLN A 180 -5.55 -13.10 -2.12
N VAL A 181 -5.75 -12.29 -3.17
CA VAL A 181 -4.66 -11.73 -3.98
C VAL A 181 -3.63 -11.05 -3.10
N GLY A 182 -2.35 -11.22 -3.45
CA GLY A 182 -1.20 -10.67 -2.73
C GLY A 182 -0.70 -11.56 -1.63
N PHE A 183 -0.16 -10.98 -0.56
CA PHE A 183 0.52 -11.68 0.52
C PHE A 183 -0.43 -12.45 1.40
N ASN A 184 -0.11 -13.74 1.61
CA ASN A 184 -0.82 -14.65 2.50
C ASN A 184 0.14 -15.34 3.46
N LYS A 185 -0.36 -15.77 4.62
CA LYS A 185 0.38 -16.58 5.58
C LYS A 185 -0.49 -17.66 6.21
N ILE A 186 0.08 -18.83 6.41
CA ILE A 186 -0.58 -20.00 7.00
C ILE A 186 0.33 -20.57 8.07
N ASN A 187 -0.18 -20.65 9.29
CA ASN A 187 0.59 -21.17 10.42
C ASN A 187 0.61 -22.70 10.41
N TRP A 188 1.71 -23.28 10.86
CA TRP A 188 1.88 -24.68 11.11
C TRP A 188 2.64 -24.91 12.42
N ASP A 189 2.10 -25.77 13.29
CA ASP A 189 2.59 -26.09 14.62
C ASP A 189 3.42 -27.39 14.69
N GLY A 190 3.93 -27.86 13.54
CA GLY A 190 4.87 -28.99 13.46
C GLY A 190 4.26 -30.38 13.50
#